data_fe5440347adeb4633c99ea8042b34724
#
_entry.id   fe5440347adeb4633c99ea8042b34724
#
_cell.length_a   1.000
_cell.length_b   1.000
_cell.length_c   1.000
_cell.angle_alpha   90.00
_cell.angle_beta   90.00
_cell.angle_gamma   90.00
#
_symmetry.space_group_name_H-M   'P 1'
#
loop_
_entity.id
_entity.type
_entity.pdbx_description
1 polymer ?
#
loop_
_entity_poly.entity_id
_entity_poly.type
_entity_poly.pdbx_seq_one_letter_code
_entity_poly.pdbx_strand_id
1 'polypeptide(L)'
;MHRKIMQLAAFLLIFTLISPILPAQAAGDGSDMLRVGLTHASGALTAANLENNTGYGSGYRFGYFDSALSFVELARTDSSQTRISMLKSQNLWYGSGGYESHSNGGALVGCYHIQIPGVYYHYADARNDAEIFNGFVAWINGTYQVRVGSYASSQEAQNALAGMSSGGTVVGTSSYGITVVATGTNRILFQFDGGADRHLGVMPDV
;
A
#
# COMPACT_ATOMS: atom_id res chain seq x y z
N MET A 1 8.42 -72.91 -24.33
CA MET A 1 8.63 -71.51 -24.75
C MET A 1 7.64 -70.53 -24.10
N HIS A 2 6.36 -70.87 -23.91
CA HIS A 2 5.37 -70.00 -23.32
C HIS A 2 5.60 -69.60 -21.85
N ARG A 3 6.20 -70.44 -21.03
CA ARG A 3 6.47 -70.18 -19.61
C ARG A 3 7.48 -69.07 -19.35
N LYS A 4 8.47 -68.91 -20.21
CA LYS A 4 9.50 -67.87 -20.13
C LYS A 4 8.98 -66.49 -20.59
N ILE A 5 8.03 -66.48 -21.55
CA ILE A 5 7.38 -65.26 -22.02
C ILE A 5 6.43 -64.69 -20.98
N MET A 6 5.70 -65.56 -20.27
CA MET A 6 4.83 -65.11 -19.16
C MET A 6 5.63 -64.50 -17.96
N GLN A 7 6.80 -65.08 -17.67
CA GLN A 7 7.65 -64.51 -16.60
C GLN A 7 8.23 -63.15 -16.99
N LEU A 8 8.60 -62.97 -18.28
CA LEU A 8 9.08 -61.69 -18.77
C LEU A 8 8.00 -60.62 -18.78
N ALA A 9 6.76 -60.97 -19.16
CA ALA A 9 5.63 -60.05 -19.14
C ALA A 9 5.21 -59.63 -17.69
N ALA A 10 5.27 -60.59 -16.75
CA ALA A 10 5.04 -60.26 -15.33
C ALA A 10 6.11 -59.34 -14.72
N PHE A 11 7.36 -59.48 -15.13
CA PHE A 11 8.44 -58.64 -14.68
C PHE A 11 8.33 -57.22 -15.27
N LEU A 12 7.92 -57.08 -16.51
CA LEU A 12 7.69 -55.80 -17.17
C LEU A 12 6.51 -55.05 -16.54
N LEU A 13 5.42 -55.77 -16.14
CA LEU A 13 4.27 -55.19 -15.53
C LEU A 13 4.56 -54.68 -14.09
N ILE A 14 5.45 -55.35 -13.36
CA ILE A 14 5.86 -54.91 -12.02
C ILE A 14 6.78 -53.68 -12.11
N PHE A 15 7.59 -53.56 -13.16
CA PHE A 15 8.46 -52.38 -13.33
C PHE A 15 7.70 -51.12 -13.69
N THR A 16 6.54 -51.22 -14.35
CA THR A 16 5.66 -50.07 -14.64
C THR A 16 4.85 -49.61 -13.45
N LEU A 17 4.66 -50.48 -12.44
CA LEU A 17 3.90 -50.12 -11.20
C LEU A 17 4.80 -49.52 -10.10
N ILE A 18 6.13 -49.56 -10.24
CA ILE A 18 7.11 -48.92 -9.35
C ILE A 18 7.70 -47.68 -10.03
N SER A 19 6.90 -46.95 -10.81
CA SER A 19 7.25 -45.54 -11.11
C SER A 19 7.22 -44.80 -9.81
N PRO A 20 8.34 -44.25 -9.31
CA PRO A 20 8.26 -43.36 -8.18
C PRO A 20 7.28 -42.24 -8.59
N ILE A 21 6.21 -42.10 -7.84
CA ILE A 21 5.43 -40.88 -7.85
C ILE A 21 6.41 -39.84 -7.32
N LEU A 22 7.20 -39.25 -8.23
CA LEU A 22 7.93 -38.03 -7.89
C LEU A 22 6.82 -37.07 -7.40
N PRO A 23 6.92 -36.61 -6.17
CA PRO A 23 6.04 -35.52 -5.77
C PRO A 23 6.23 -34.46 -6.85
N ALA A 24 5.17 -34.03 -7.49
CA ALA A 24 5.21 -32.82 -8.28
C ALA A 24 5.71 -31.75 -7.31
N GLN A 25 7.00 -31.46 -7.35
CA GLN A 25 7.51 -30.24 -6.82
C GLN A 25 6.82 -29.18 -7.70
N ALA A 26 5.77 -28.63 -7.17
CA ALA A 26 5.38 -27.31 -7.60
C ALA A 26 6.67 -26.50 -7.48
N ALA A 27 7.24 -26.11 -8.62
CA ALA A 27 8.28 -25.12 -8.65
C ALA A 27 7.63 -23.83 -8.18
N GLY A 28 7.46 -23.72 -6.87
CA GLY A 28 7.18 -22.49 -6.20
C GLY A 28 8.42 -21.64 -6.39
N ASP A 29 8.38 -20.73 -7.33
CA ASP A 29 9.40 -19.70 -7.52
C ASP A 29 9.34 -18.66 -6.38
N GLY A 30 8.70 -18.97 -5.26
CA GLY A 30 8.48 -18.07 -4.13
C GLY A 30 7.41 -16.99 -4.40
N SER A 31 6.72 -17.06 -5.55
CA SER A 31 5.73 -16.06 -5.97
C SER A 31 4.27 -16.49 -5.71
N ASP A 32 4.04 -17.55 -4.94
CA ASP A 32 2.69 -18.00 -4.58
C ASP A 32 2.03 -16.99 -3.63
N MET A 33 1.79 -15.78 -4.15
CA MET A 33 1.03 -14.77 -3.44
C MET A 33 -0.46 -14.97 -3.69
N LEU A 34 -1.16 -15.47 -2.69
CA LEU A 34 -2.61 -15.54 -2.69
C LEU A 34 -3.18 -14.15 -2.32
N ARG A 35 -3.90 -13.53 -3.25
CA ARG A 35 -4.67 -12.32 -2.96
C ARG A 35 -6.00 -12.71 -2.35
N VAL A 36 -6.19 -12.38 -1.08
CA VAL A 36 -7.45 -12.59 -0.38
C VAL A 36 -8.15 -11.24 -0.24
N GLY A 37 -9.22 -11.04 -1.01
CA GLY A 37 -10.11 -9.89 -0.83
C GLY A 37 -11.07 -10.16 0.33
N LEU A 38 -10.89 -9.50 1.46
CA LEU A 38 -11.80 -9.62 2.60
C LEU A 38 -13.08 -8.80 2.38
N THR A 39 -12.93 -7.60 1.84
CA THR A 39 -14.04 -6.71 1.45
C THR A 39 -13.67 -5.96 0.17
N HIS A 40 -14.62 -5.77 -0.73
CA HIS A 40 -14.36 -5.12 -2.02
C HIS A 40 -15.58 -4.31 -2.51
N ALA A 41 -15.40 -3.52 -3.55
CA ALA A 41 -16.41 -2.68 -4.19
C ALA A 41 -17.11 -1.76 -3.16
N SER A 42 -18.43 -1.76 -3.12
CA SER A 42 -19.22 -0.95 -2.18
C SER A 42 -19.03 -1.35 -0.71
N GLY A 43 -18.59 -2.59 -0.45
CA GLY A 43 -18.27 -3.09 0.88
C GLY A 43 -16.84 -2.84 1.34
N ALA A 44 -16.01 -2.18 0.51
CA ALA A 44 -14.63 -1.88 0.89
C ALA A 44 -14.57 -1.00 2.15
N LEU A 45 -13.70 -1.38 3.08
CA LEU A 45 -13.52 -0.64 4.34
C LEU A 45 -13.09 0.81 4.06
N THR A 46 -13.62 1.73 4.85
CA THR A 46 -13.22 3.14 4.81
C THR A 46 -11.82 3.35 5.37
N ALA A 47 -11.45 2.54 6.37
CA ALA A 47 -10.16 2.53 7.04
C ALA A 47 -9.73 1.10 7.36
N ALA A 48 -8.44 0.82 7.24
CA ALA A 48 -7.82 -0.42 7.68
C ALA A 48 -6.61 -0.11 8.57
N ASN A 49 -6.61 -0.65 9.77
CA ASN A 49 -5.53 -0.43 10.74
C ASN A 49 -4.55 -1.61 10.70
N LEU A 50 -3.26 -1.29 10.71
CA LEU A 50 -2.17 -2.25 10.85
C LEU A 50 -1.33 -1.90 12.07
N GLU A 51 -0.90 -2.91 12.79
CA GLU A 51 -0.02 -2.80 13.95
C GLU A 51 1.08 -3.84 13.88
N ASN A 52 2.34 -3.42 13.98
CA ASN A 52 3.47 -4.31 14.14
C ASN A 52 3.55 -4.79 15.58
N ASN A 53 3.52 -6.10 15.78
CA ASN A 53 3.77 -6.69 17.09
C ASN A 53 5.25 -6.53 17.48
N THR A 54 5.50 -6.42 18.77
CA THR A 54 6.86 -6.38 19.32
C THR A 54 7.69 -7.55 18.82
N GLY A 55 8.84 -7.26 18.21
CA GLY A 55 9.76 -8.25 17.67
C GLY A 55 9.54 -8.65 16.21
N TYR A 56 8.54 -8.08 15.52
CA TYR A 56 8.23 -8.36 14.12
C TYR A 56 8.38 -7.13 13.22
N GLY A 57 9.49 -6.43 13.36
CA GLY A 57 9.84 -5.31 12.49
C GLY A 57 9.71 -3.95 13.15
N SER A 58 10.28 -2.97 12.46
CA SER A 58 10.39 -1.59 12.90
C SER A 58 9.91 -0.67 11.76
N GLY A 59 8.65 -0.24 11.85
CA GLY A 59 8.06 0.59 10.82
C GLY A 59 7.45 -0.20 9.65
N TYR A 60 7.20 0.50 8.54
CA TYR A 60 6.52 -0.05 7.36
C TYR A 60 7.18 0.46 6.08
N ARG A 61 7.19 -0.41 5.07
CA ARG A 61 7.53 -0.08 3.69
C ARG A 61 6.26 -0.01 2.86
N PHE A 62 6.15 1.01 2.03
CA PHE A 62 5.04 1.27 1.12
C PHE A 62 5.50 1.11 -0.31
N GLY A 63 4.66 0.51 -1.14
CA GLY A 63 5.00 0.27 -2.53
C GLY A 63 3.86 -0.38 -3.30
N TYR A 64 4.21 -1.11 -4.32
CA TYR A 64 3.27 -1.95 -5.09
C TYR A 64 3.99 -3.21 -5.56
N PHE A 65 3.22 -4.22 -5.96
CA PHE A 65 3.76 -5.40 -6.63
C PHE A 65 3.67 -5.22 -8.13
N ASP A 66 4.79 -5.42 -8.82
CA ASP A 66 4.84 -5.37 -10.28
C ASP A 66 4.23 -6.63 -10.93
N SER A 67 4.31 -6.74 -12.26
CA SER A 67 3.79 -7.90 -12.98
C SER A 67 4.54 -9.21 -12.70
N ALA A 68 5.77 -9.13 -12.20
CA ALA A 68 6.57 -10.27 -11.76
C ALA A 68 6.34 -10.60 -10.27
N LEU A 69 5.35 -9.95 -9.62
CA LEU A 69 5.06 -10.04 -8.19
C LEU A 69 6.21 -9.59 -7.28
N SER A 70 7.16 -8.84 -7.81
CA SER A 70 8.23 -8.23 -7.03
C SER A 70 7.74 -6.95 -6.36
N PHE A 71 8.09 -6.77 -5.08
CA PHE A 71 7.73 -5.56 -4.35
C PHE A 71 8.62 -4.39 -4.77
N VAL A 72 8.00 -3.37 -5.35
CA VAL A 72 8.64 -2.10 -5.70
C VAL A 72 8.40 -1.13 -4.55
N GLU A 73 9.43 -0.91 -3.74
CA GLU A 73 9.37 0.03 -2.62
C GLU A 73 9.36 1.47 -3.12
N LEU A 74 8.44 2.27 -2.59
CA LEU A 74 8.29 3.69 -2.91
C LEU A 74 8.59 4.60 -1.72
N ALA A 75 8.29 4.16 -0.51
CA ALA A 75 8.44 4.95 0.70
C ALA A 75 8.56 4.03 1.92
N ARG A 76 9.03 4.59 3.03
CA ARG A 76 9.05 3.91 4.33
C ARG A 76 8.79 4.87 5.48
N THR A 77 8.30 4.33 6.58
CA THR A 77 8.19 5.09 7.84
C THR A 77 9.50 5.00 8.63
N ASP A 78 9.57 5.80 9.68
CA ASP A 78 10.58 5.62 10.72
C ASP A 78 10.31 4.34 11.51
N SER A 79 11.37 3.78 12.11
CA SER A 79 11.30 2.54 12.88
C SER A 79 10.38 2.62 14.12
N SER A 80 10.14 3.80 14.62
CA SER A 80 9.22 4.04 15.74
C SER A 80 7.74 3.99 15.37
N GLN A 81 7.41 3.99 14.06
CA GLN A 81 6.02 3.97 13.60
C GLN A 81 5.47 2.54 13.60
N THR A 82 4.88 2.13 14.72
CA THR A 82 4.35 0.76 14.90
C THR A 82 2.90 0.59 14.47
N ARG A 83 2.13 1.69 14.33
CA ARG A 83 0.70 1.65 14.02
C ARG A 83 0.36 2.62 12.90
N ILE A 84 -0.24 2.10 11.84
CA ILE A 84 -0.71 2.90 10.71
C ILE A 84 -2.16 2.60 10.37
N SER A 85 -2.84 3.58 9.79
CA SER A 85 -4.17 3.40 9.19
C SER A 85 -4.12 3.77 7.72
N MET A 86 -4.58 2.87 6.87
CA MET A 86 -4.79 3.12 5.45
C MET A 86 -6.23 3.59 5.26
N LEU A 87 -6.39 4.77 4.71
CA LEU A 87 -7.67 5.45 4.56
C LEU A 87 -8.03 5.56 3.08
N LYS A 88 -9.29 5.30 2.78
CA LYS A 88 -9.85 5.56 1.47
C LYS A 88 -9.84 7.07 1.18
N SER A 89 -9.62 7.45 -0.08
CA SER A 89 -9.56 8.84 -0.51
C SER A 89 -10.92 9.54 -0.43
N GLN A 90 -11.24 9.98 0.77
CA GLN A 90 -12.41 10.82 1.09
C GLN A 90 -12.13 11.61 2.36
N ASN A 91 -12.93 12.62 2.63
CA ASN A 91 -12.85 13.31 3.91
C ASN A 91 -13.22 12.38 5.05
N LEU A 92 -12.32 12.23 6.01
CA LEU A 92 -12.51 11.43 7.20
C LEU A 92 -12.12 12.23 8.44
N TRP A 93 -12.91 12.10 9.48
CA TRP A 93 -12.65 12.74 10.78
C TRP A 93 -12.29 11.67 11.79
N TYR A 94 -11.13 11.82 12.40
CA TYR A 94 -10.72 10.95 13.50
C TYR A 94 -11.31 11.45 14.82
N GLY A 95 -12.10 10.61 15.47
CA GLY A 95 -12.69 10.85 16.77
C GLY A 95 -12.70 9.58 17.64
N SER A 96 -13.51 9.57 18.68
CA SER A 96 -13.59 8.43 19.62
C SER A 96 -14.04 7.11 18.99
N GLY A 97 -14.80 7.18 17.87
CA GLY A 97 -15.24 6.01 17.10
C GLY A 97 -14.27 5.55 16.02
N GLY A 98 -13.13 6.22 15.86
CA GLY A 98 -12.15 5.97 14.78
C GLY A 98 -12.30 6.98 13.65
N TYR A 99 -12.10 6.52 12.39
CA TYR A 99 -12.21 7.36 11.20
C TYR A 99 -13.63 7.27 10.61
N GLU A 100 -14.34 8.38 10.61
CA GLU A 100 -15.74 8.49 10.18
C GLU A 100 -15.88 9.44 8.99
N SER A 101 -16.85 9.18 8.10
CA SER A 101 -17.10 9.99 6.90
C SER A 101 -17.93 11.25 7.13
N HIS A 102 -18.34 11.50 8.36
CA HIS A 102 -19.07 12.69 8.77
C HIS A 102 -18.31 13.44 9.86
N SER A 103 -18.47 14.74 9.92
CA SER A 103 -17.82 15.56 10.93
C SER A 103 -18.34 15.20 12.32
N ASN A 104 -17.45 14.77 13.19
CA ASN A 104 -17.71 14.38 14.58
C ASN A 104 -16.98 15.29 15.59
N GLY A 105 -16.49 16.45 15.12
CA GLY A 105 -15.67 17.36 15.92
C GLY A 105 -14.21 16.91 16.06
N GLY A 106 -13.83 15.79 15.45
CA GLY A 106 -12.47 15.26 15.46
C GLY A 106 -11.54 15.90 14.44
N ALA A 107 -10.33 15.38 14.37
CA ALA A 107 -9.29 15.87 13.46
C ALA A 107 -9.55 15.37 12.02
N LEU A 108 -9.56 16.29 11.05
CA LEU A 108 -9.80 16.00 9.64
C LEU A 108 -8.58 15.37 8.98
N VAL A 109 -8.78 14.27 8.24
CA VAL A 109 -7.95 13.81 7.15
C VAL A 109 -8.71 14.14 5.86
N GLY A 110 -8.42 15.31 5.29
CA GLY A 110 -9.11 15.81 4.11
C GLY A 110 -8.52 15.25 2.82
N CYS A 111 -9.29 15.31 1.75
CA CYS A 111 -8.87 14.83 0.43
C CYS A 111 -8.37 15.95 -0.51
N TYR A 112 -8.24 17.19 -0.02
CA TYR A 112 -7.60 18.29 -0.74
C TYR A 112 -6.32 18.72 -0.03
N HIS A 113 -5.29 19.00 -0.82
CA HIS A 113 -3.96 19.37 -0.36
C HIS A 113 -3.40 20.47 -1.24
N ILE A 114 -2.30 21.09 -0.82
CA ILE A 114 -1.51 22.00 -1.64
C ILE A 114 -0.25 21.26 -2.05
N GLN A 115 -0.07 21.04 -3.35
CA GLN A 115 1.16 20.49 -3.90
C GLN A 115 2.20 21.60 -4.00
N ILE A 116 3.34 21.42 -3.37
CA ILE A 116 4.50 22.32 -3.46
C ILE A 116 5.17 22.13 -4.82
N PRO A 117 5.61 23.22 -5.51
CA PRO A 117 6.37 23.10 -6.74
C PRO A 117 7.66 22.33 -6.54
N GLY A 118 7.94 21.37 -7.42
CA GLY A 118 9.13 20.54 -7.37
C GLY A 118 9.02 19.34 -8.30
N VAL A 119 10.17 18.79 -8.70
CA VAL A 119 10.28 17.53 -9.45
C VAL A 119 11.17 16.60 -8.65
N TYR A 120 10.61 15.47 -8.25
CA TYR A 120 11.30 14.52 -7.39
C TYR A 120 11.38 13.15 -8.09
N TYR A 121 12.60 12.65 -8.25
CA TYR A 121 12.86 11.33 -8.83
C TYR A 121 13.03 10.26 -7.75
N HIS A 122 13.36 10.67 -6.51
CA HIS A 122 13.57 9.77 -5.40
C HIS A 122 12.75 10.19 -4.19
N TYR A 123 12.32 9.20 -3.42
CA TYR A 123 11.57 9.41 -2.18
C TYR A 123 12.34 10.30 -1.18
N ALA A 124 13.65 10.09 -1.06
CA ALA A 124 14.48 10.83 -0.10
C ALA A 124 14.46 12.35 -0.37
N ASP A 125 14.51 12.76 -1.64
CA ASP A 125 14.49 14.18 -2.01
C ASP A 125 13.11 14.80 -1.70
N ALA A 126 12.04 14.10 -2.06
CA ALA A 126 10.68 14.53 -1.73
C ALA A 126 10.44 14.58 -0.22
N ARG A 127 11.00 13.64 0.54
CA ARG A 127 10.89 13.60 2.01
C ARG A 127 11.59 14.80 2.66
N ASN A 128 12.80 15.15 2.22
CA ASN A 128 13.52 16.31 2.74
C ASN A 128 12.71 17.59 2.57
N ASP A 129 12.14 17.82 1.40
CA ASP A 129 11.28 18.98 1.16
C ASP A 129 9.97 18.90 1.96
N ALA A 130 9.37 17.72 2.07
CA ALA A 130 8.17 17.52 2.86
C ALA A 130 8.41 17.91 4.34
N GLU A 131 9.57 17.59 4.90
CA GLU A 131 9.94 17.97 6.27
C GLU A 131 10.09 19.50 6.40
N ILE A 132 10.69 20.18 5.41
CA ILE A 132 10.83 21.66 5.40
C ILE A 132 9.46 22.35 5.40
N PHE A 133 8.52 21.85 4.63
CA PHE A 133 7.17 22.42 4.50
C PHE A 133 6.14 21.88 5.51
N ASN A 134 6.57 21.04 6.46
CA ASN A 134 5.68 20.33 7.38
C ASN A 134 4.55 19.58 6.64
N GLY A 135 4.93 18.93 5.56
CA GLY A 135 4.05 18.21 4.65
C GLY A 135 4.30 16.70 4.67
N PHE A 136 3.92 16.06 3.59
CA PHE A 136 4.09 14.64 3.38
C PHE A 136 4.39 14.33 1.90
N VAL A 137 4.97 13.16 1.66
CA VAL A 137 5.24 12.67 0.30
C VAL A 137 4.00 11.94 -0.24
N ALA A 138 3.64 12.24 -1.47
CA ALA A 138 2.67 11.49 -2.26
C ALA A 138 3.35 10.87 -3.48
N TRP A 139 2.99 9.63 -3.82
CA TRP A 139 3.34 9.01 -5.09
C TRP A 139 2.09 8.86 -5.94
N ILE A 140 2.03 9.60 -7.03
CA ILE A 140 0.84 9.73 -7.87
C ILE A 140 1.21 9.39 -9.31
N ASN A 141 0.65 8.31 -9.84
CA ASN A 141 0.86 7.88 -11.23
C ASN A 141 2.32 7.87 -11.68
N GLY A 142 3.22 7.38 -10.83
CA GLY A 142 4.65 7.25 -11.17
C GLY A 142 5.52 8.43 -10.76
N THR A 143 4.98 9.46 -10.11
CA THR A 143 5.70 10.69 -9.77
C THR A 143 5.61 10.98 -8.28
N TYR A 144 6.72 11.30 -7.66
CA TYR A 144 6.73 11.83 -6.29
C TYR A 144 6.32 13.30 -6.28
N GLN A 145 5.53 13.66 -5.27
CA GLN A 145 5.05 15.01 -5.02
C GLN A 145 5.17 15.32 -3.53
N VAL A 146 5.43 16.57 -3.19
CA VAL A 146 5.32 17.07 -1.82
C VAL A 146 3.96 17.76 -1.70
N ARG A 147 3.21 17.36 -0.69
CA ARG A 147 1.89 17.92 -0.39
C ARG A 147 1.82 18.42 1.03
N VAL A 148 1.11 19.51 1.24
CA VAL A 148 0.91 20.13 2.56
C VAL A 148 -0.56 20.37 2.84
N GLY A 149 -0.90 20.36 4.12
CA GLY A 149 -2.25 20.59 4.59
C GLY A 149 -3.20 19.41 4.32
N SER A 150 -4.39 19.52 4.88
CA SER A 150 -5.44 18.51 4.79
C SER A 150 -6.76 19.26 4.89
N TYR A 151 -7.47 19.43 3.78
CA TYR A 151 -8.62 20.31 3.65
C TYR A 151 -9.86 19.51 3.21
N ALA A 152 -11.02 19.90 3.71
CA ALA A 152 -12.29 19.25 3.34
C ALA A 152 -12.76 19.66 1.94
N SER A 153 -12.33 20.80 1.43
CA SER A 153 -12.74 21.31 0.12
C SER A 153 -11.59 22.00 -0.61
N SER A 154 -11.72 22.08 -1.94
CA SER A 154 -10.81 22.84 -2.79
C SER A 154 -10.77 24.32 -2.40
N GLN A 155 -11.91 24.90 -1.98
CA GLN A 155 -11.98 26.30 -1.57
C GLN A 155 -11.17 26.57 -0.29
N GLU A 156 -11.23 25.67 0.69
CA GLU A 156 -10.41 25.78 1.91
C GLU A 156 -8.91 25.69 1.57
N ALA A 157 -8.53 24.76 0.70
CA ALA A 157 -7.16 24.63 0.24
C ALA A 157 -6.68 25.88 -0.53
N GLN A 158 -7.53 26.49 -1.37
CA GLN A 158 -7.23 27.73 -2.07
C GLN A 158 -7.04 28.91 -1.12
N ASN A 159 -7.89 29.04 -0.12
CA ASN A 159 -7.77 30.07 0.89
C ASN A 159 -6.44 29.94 1.68
N ALA A 160 -6.06 28.70 2.02
CA ALA A 160 -4.80 28.44 2.68
C ALA A 160 -3.59 28.74 1.76
N LEU A 161 -3.67 28.36 0.49
CA LEU A 161 -2.62 28.64 -0.51
C LEU A 161 -2.36 30.13 -0.68
N ALA A 162 -3.42 30.96 -0.63
CA ALA A 162 -3.28 32.41 -0.75
C ALA A 162 -2.39 33.03 0.34
N GLY A 163 -2.25 32.37 1.50
CA GLY A 163 -1.36 32.77 2.59
C GLY A 163 0.06 32.19 2.52
N MET A 164 0.35 31.33 1.55
CA MET A 164 1.65 30.65 1.44
C MET A 164 2.61 31.40 0.53
N SER A 165 3.82 31.70 1.05
CA SER A 165 4.89 32.31 0.26
C SER A 165 5.57 31.36 -0.72
N SER A 166 5.50 30.04 -0.47
CA SER A 166 6.11 29.01 -1.32
C SER A 166 5.39 28.83 -2.65
N GLY A 167 4.17 29.36 -2.81
CA GLY A 167 3.28 29.02 -3.91
C GLY A 167 2.82 27.56 -3.84
N GLY A 168 2.21 27.10 -4.92
CA GLY A 168 1.75 25.73 -5.04
C GLY A 168 0.51 25.59 -5.93
N THR A 169 -0.06 24.40 -5.93
CA THR A 169 -1.29 24.09 -6.65
C THR A 169 -2.22 23.27 -5.77
N VAL A 170 -3.49 23.65 -5.73
CA VAL A 170 -4.50 22.85 -5.03
C VAL A 170 -4.75 21.56 -5.81
N VAL A 171 -4.62 20.43 -5.13
CA VAL A 171 -4.82 19.09 -5.67
C VAL A 171 -5.81 18.30 -4.83
N GLY A 172 -6.64 17.51 -5.48
CA GLY A 172 -7.50 16.52 -4.83
C GLY A 172 -6.90 15.13 -4.91
N THR A 173 -7.51 14.20 -4.19
CA THR A 173 -7.23 12.77 -4.30
C THR A 173 -8.23 12.13 -5.26
N SER A 174 -7.82 11.07 -5.97
CA SER A 174 -8.72 10.30 -6.84
C SER A 174 -9.45 9.19 -6.04
N SER A 175 -10.42 8.55 -6.68
CA SER A 175 -11.12 7.40 -6.08
C SER A 175 -10.22 6.16 -5.90
N TYR A 176 -9.05 6.13 -6.51
CA TYR A 176 -8.04 5.08 -6.37
C TYR A 176 -6.99 5.40 -5.29
N GLY A 177 -6.99 6.65 -4.82
CA GLY A 177 -6.03 7.10 -3.84
C GLY A 177 -6.20 6.45 -2.48
N ILE A 178 -5.08 6.20 -1.81
CA ILE A 178 -5.01 5.74 -0.42
C ILE A 178 -4.14 6.71 0.37
N THR A 179 -4.66 7.19 1.48
CA THR A 179 -3.91 8.02 2.42
C THR A 179 -3.50 7.18 3.63
N VAL A 180 -2.21 7.10 3.91
CA VAL A 180 -1.68 6.41 5.08
C VAL A 180 -1.40 7.43 6.17
N VAL A 181 -1.95 7.20 7.36
CA VAL A 181 -1.78 8.07 8.52
C VAL A 181 -1.21 7.29 9.71
N ALA A 182 -0.61 7.99 10.66
CA ALA A 182 -0.34 7.42 11.98
C ALA A 182 -1.67 7.14 12.67
N THR A 183 -1.91 5.88 13.08
CA THR A 183 -3.18 5.46 13.68
C THR A 183 -3.54 6.35 14.87
N GLY A 184 -4.78 6.75 14.92
CA GLY A 184 -5.28 7.60 16.01
C GLY A 184 -4.97 9.08 15.83
N THR A 185 -4.56 9.51 14.64
CA THR A 185 -4.23 10.91 14.34
C THR A 185 -4.68 11.28 12.94
N ASN A 186 -4.55 12.57 12.60
CA ASN A 186 -4.67 13.06 11.23
C ASN A 186 -3.30 13.31 10.55
N ARG A 187 -2.20 12.82 11.15
CA ARG A 187 -0.86 12.97 10.59
C ARG A 187 -0.68 12.02 9.40
N ILE A 188 -0.63 12.59 8.20
CA ILE A 188 -0.40 11.84 6.97
C ILE A 188 1.09 11.45 6.91
N LEU A 189 1.36 10.17 6.66
CA LEU A 189 2.70 9.60 6.51
C LEU A 189 3.07 9.46 5.05
N PHE A 190 2.12 9.04 4.22
CA PHE A 190 2.30 8.80 2.81
C PHE A 190 0.95 8.80 2.08
N GLN A 191 0.94 9.22 0.83
CA GLN A 191 -0.22 9.10 -0.03
C GLN A 191 0.15 8.36 -1.31
N PHE A 192 -0.71 7.44 -1.72
CA PHE A 192 -0.50 6.61 -2.90
C PHE A 192 -1.70 6.70 -3.84
N ASP A 193 -1.41 6.87 -5.13
CA ASP A 193 -2.40 6.72 -6.19
C ASP A 193 -1.71 6.15 -7.43
N GLY A 194 -1.94 4.89 -7.71
CA GLY A 194 -1.42 4.16 -8.86
C GLY A 194 -2.44 4.01 -9.99
N GLY A 195 -3.57 4.72 -9.90
CA GLY A 195 -4.71 4.52 -10.81
C GLY A 195 -5.39 3.16 -10.57
N ALA A 196 -6.10 2.68 -11.59
CA ALA A 196 -6.87 1.44 -11.50
C ALA A 196 -5.98 0.17 -11.44
N ASP A 197 -4.77 0.24 -11.97
CA ASP A 197 -3.94 -0.94 -12.22
C ASP A 197 -2.94 -1.24 -11.10
N ARG A 198 -2.67 -0.29 -10.23
CA ARG A 198 -1.70 -0.45 -9.14
C ARG A 198 -2.36 -0.24 -7.78
N HIS A 199 -2.14 -1.19 -6.90
CA HIS A 199 -2.66 -1.16 -5.53
C HIS A 199 -1.53 -0.93 -4.55
N LEU A 200 -1.80 -0.17 -3.48
CA LEU A 200 -0.84 0.01 -2.41
C LEU A 200 -0.52 -1.32 -1.74
N GLY A 201 0.74 -1.70 -1.77
CA GLY A 201 1.33 -2.77 -0.99
C GLY A 201 1.95 -2.19 0.28
N VAL A 202 1.76 -2.88 1.40
CA VAL A 202 2.35 -2.51 2.69
C VAL A 202 3.03 -3.72 3.27
N MET A 203 4.29 -3.55 3.67
CA MET A 203 5.08 -4.59 4.30
C MET A 203 5.67 -4.06 5.62
N PRO A 204 5.76 -4.89 6.68
CA PRO A 204 6.56 -4.51 7.85
C PRO A 204 8.03 -4.37 7.42
N ASP A 205 8.74 -3.43 8.04
CA ASP A 205 10.18 -3.27 7.87
C ASP A 205 10.88 -4.16 8.90
N VAL A 206 11.45 -5.29 8.47
CA VAL A 206 12.06 -6.35 9.28
C VAL A 206 13.56 -6.42 9.05
#